data_71bf1df9a7774c1f79757847a7d2835d
#
_entry.id   71bf1df9a7774c1f79757847a7d2835d
#
_cell.length_a   1.000
_cell.length_b   1.000
_cell.length_c   1.000
_cell.angle_alpha   90.00
_cell.angle_beta   90.00
_cell.angle_gamma   90.00
#
_symmetry.space_group_name_H-M   'P 1'
#
loop_
_entity.id
_entity.type
_entity.pdbx_description
1 polymer ?
#
loop_
_entity_poly.entity_id
_entity_poly.type
_entity_poly.pdbx_seq_one_letter_code
_entity_poly.pdbx_strand_id
1 'polypeptide(L)'
;MAALYKTLCLCLSLFFLLFSATDATASLGYTAGISLSPGNTIALIAPASPSPESIAPTVKKLESLGFHTKIASSAYKRFGYLSGSDAERADDLNALFADPSVNAILCLDGGYGSGRLLDKLDYPMIATHAKPLIGFSDITALQIALYEKSHLASVHGPLGVTLTSKPVSSYSWQSLLRLLREKNLSPHPDFPLHTRLMPLISGTAEGRLIGGNLSIIASLVGTPYALQGKDAILFLEDINEPSYKIDRMLNQLWQSGLLRDVNGIIFGYFTNCSYDEGDFTTQEILQHYADLAKKTDSLRLTGRT
;
A
#
# COMPACT_ATOMS: atom_id res chain seq x y z
N MET A 1 10.29 28.39 -5.88
CA MET A 1 11.18 27.33 -5.38
C MET A 1 10.72 26.73 -4.05
N ALA A 2 10.30 27.49 -3.02
CA ALA A 2 9.85 26.93 -1.73
C ALA A 2 8.54 26.13 -1.79
N ALA A 3 7.60 26.44 -2.69
CA ALA A 3 6.36 25.72 -2.86
C ALA A 3 6.57 24.33 -3.52
N LEU A 4 7.46 24.24 -4.49
CA LEU A 4 7.82 23.00 -5.18
C LEU A 4 8.40 21.96 -4.21
N TYR A 5 9.18 22.41 -3.21
CA TYR A 5 9.75 21.55 -2.19
C TYR A 5 8.71 20.94 -1.23
N LYS A 6 7.64 21.67 -0.92
CA LYS A 6 6.61 21.18 0.01
C LYS A 6 5.77 20.05 -0.58
N THR A 7 5.44 20.13 -1.86
CA THR A 7 4.68 19.08 -2.56
C THR A 7 5.55 17.87 -2.84
N LEU A 8 6.82 18.08 -3.15
CA LEU A 8 7.80 17.03 -3.37
C LEU A 8 8.04 16.17 -2.12
N CYS A 9 8.00 16.78 -0.94
CA CYS A 9 8.20 16.07 0.33
C CYS A 9 7.04 15.15 0.72
N LEU A 10 5.81 15.42 0.27
CA LEU A 10 4.65 14.54 0.53
C LEU A 10 4.75 13.22 -0.24
N CYS A 11 5.45 13.22 -1.35
CA CYS A 11 5.53 12.07 -2.25
C CYS A 11 6.45 10.95 -1.79
N LEU A 12 7.18 11.14 -0.73
CA LEU A 12 8.40 10.36 -0.55
C LEU A 12 8.56 9.58 0.73
N SER A 13 7.68 9.75 1.66
CA SER A 13 7.42 8.72 2.66
C SER A 13 6.63 7.54 2.07
N LEU A 14 6.87 7.29 0.85
CA LEU A 14 6.15 6.65 -0.24
C LEU A 14 5.85 5.17 -0.11
N PHE A 15 6.04 4.62 1.00
CA PHE A 15 5.48 3.31 1.31
C PHE A 15 4.31 3.42 2.29
N PHE A 16 3.77 4.64 2.51
CA PHE A 16 2.89 4.84 3.64
C PHE A 16 1.76 5.81 3.32
N LEU A 17 0.55 5.32 3.34
CA LEU A 17 -0.68 6.09 3.35
C LEU A 17 -1.00 6.50 4.78
N LEU A 18 -0.71 7.75 5.16
CA LEU A 18 -1.10 8.31 6.45
C LEU A 18 -1.73 9.68 6.31
N PHE A 19 -2.76 9.88 7.12
CA PHE A 19 -3.41 11.15 7.33
C PHE A 19 -2.84 11.87 8.56
N SER A 20 -2.56 13.15 8.44
CA SER A 20 -2.50 14.05 9.58
C SER A 20 -3.90 14.59 9.84
N ALA A 21 -4.48 14.26 10.99
CA ALA A 21 -5.67 14.91 11.47
C ALA A 21 -5.29 16.28 12.05
N THR A 22 -5.56 17.36 11.31
CA THR A 22 -5.68 18.71 11.87
C THR A 22 -6.88 19.39 11.25
N ASP A 23 -7.81 19.71 12.15
CA ASP A 23 -8.89 20.68 12.07
C ASP A 23 -10.20 20.32 11.37
N ALA A 24 -11.21 20.51 12.20
CA ALA A 24 -12.61 20.24 12.05
C ALA A 24 -13.28 21.03 10.91
N THR A 25 -13.59 20.35 9.86
CA THR A 25 -14.84 20.48 9.12
C THR A 25 -15.24 19.07 8.70
N ALA A 26 -16.53 18.73 8.74
CA ALA A 26 -17.05 17.39 8.56
C ALA A 26 -16.66 16.75 7.21
N SER A 27 -15.41 16.39 7.05
CA SER A 27 -14.93 15.44 6.07
C SER A 27 -15.06 14.06 6.70
N LEU A 28 -15.52 13.08 5.97
CA LEU A 28 -15.45 11.67 6.34
C LEU A 28 -14.04 11.39 6.90
N GLY A 29 -13.92 11.33 8.24
CA GLY A 29 -12.61 11.25 8.90
C GLY A 29 -12.02 9.87 8.71
N TYR A 30 -10.99 9.77 7.87
CA TYR A 30 -10.22 8.54 7.77
C TYR A 30 -9.36 8.38 9.03
N THR A 31 -9.46 7.22 9.66
CA THR A 31 -8.68 6.93 10.87
C THR A 31 -7.28 6.51 10.48
N ALA A 32 -6.29 7.31 10.84
CA ALA A 32 -4.90 6.92 10.76
C ALA A 32 -4.54 6.00 11.93
N GLY A 33 -3.64 5.09 11.69
CA GLY A 33 -3.23 4.12 12.69
C GLY A 33 -2.56 4.74 13.93
N ILE A 34 -2.42 3.92 14.94
CA ILE A 34 -1.92 4.24 16.27
C ILE A 34 -0.39 4.37 16.23
N SER A 35 0.16 5.29 17.01
CA SER A 35 1.60 5.34 17.29
C SER A 35 2.02 4.11 18.10
N LEU A 36 2.86 3.24 17.52
CA LEU A 36 3.35 2.05 18.18
C LEU A 36 4.56 2.35 19.09
N SER A 37 4.57 1.71 20.26
CA SER A 37 5.64 1.78 21.23
C SER A 37 6.14 0.36 21.59
N PRO A 38 7.36 0.20 22.11
CA PRO A 38 7.78 -1.07 22.71
C PRO A 38 6.73 -1.57 23.71
N GLY A 39 6.46 -2.88 23.69
CA GLY A 39 5.38 -3.52 24.44
C GLY A 39 4.05 -3.62 23.70
N ASN A 40 3.87 -2.92 22.56
CA ASN A 40 2.69 -3.14 21.72
C ASN A 40 2.77 -4.48 20.98
N THR A 41 1.60 -5.02 20.63
CA THR A 41 1.47 -6.28 19.90
C THR A 41 1.26 -6.04 18.41
N ILE A 42 2.11 -6.62 17.58
CA ILE A 42 1.94 -6.70 16.13
C ILE A 42 1.45 -8.09 15.77
N ALA A 43 0.25 -8.17 15.20
CA ALA A 43 -0.28 -9.43 14.70
C ALA A 43 0.30 -9.76 13.32
N LEU A 44 0.58 -11.04 13.08
CA LEU A 44 1.12 -11.57 11.83
C LEU A 44 0.05 -12.41 11.14
N ILE A 45 -0.23 -12.13 9.86
CA ILE A 45 -1.22 -12.85 9.06
C ILE A 45 -0.70 -13.09 7.64
N ALA A 46 -1.12 -14.19 7.02
CA ALA A 46 -0.93 -14.47 5.60
C ALA A 46 -2.30 -14.44 4.88
N PRO A 47 -2.82 -13.28 4.48
CA PRO A 47 -4.18 -13.19 3.93
C PRO A 47 -4.26 -13.61 2.45
N ALA A 48 -3.14 -13.91 1.83
CA ALA A 48 -3.00 -14.30 0.43
C ALA A 48 -2.32 -15.67 0.28
N SER A 49 -1.13 -15.71 -0.29
CA SER A 49 -0.34 -16.93 -0.42
C SER A 49 0.26 -17.37 0.92
N PRO A 50 0.56 -18.67 1.09
CA PRO A 50 1.34 -19.13 2.22
C PRO A 50 2.72 -18.49 2.22
N SER A 51 3.20 -18.07 3.39
CA SER A 51 4.59 -17.63 3.48
C SER A 51 5.52 -18.76 3.08
N PRO A 52 6.46 -18.56 2.13
CA PRO A 52 7.39 -19.60 1.69
C PRO A 52 8.42 -19.93 2.76
N GLU A 53 8.63 -19.03 3.70
CA GLU A 53 9.63 -19.13 4.75
C GLU A 53 9.01 -19.35 6.14
N SER A 54 9.84 -19.75 7.08
CA SER A 54 9.43 -19.80 8.48
C SER A 54 9.04 -18.41 8.99
N ILE A 55 7.96 -18.32 9.76
CA ILE A 55 7.49 -17.09 10.40
C ILE A 55 8.45 -16.66 11.54
N ALA A 56 9.21 -17.60 12.09
CA ALA A 56 10.09 -17.38 13.25
C ALA A 56 11.12 -16.24 13.06
N PRO A 57 11.76 -16.03 11.88
CA PRO A 57 12.65 -14.88 11.69
C PRO A 57 11.92 -13.53 11.81
N THR A 58 10.69 -13.43 11.30
CA THR A 58 9.87 -12.22 11.43
C THR A 58 9.52 -11.94 12.90
N VAL A 59 9.08 -12.97 13.62
CA VAL A 59 8.79 -12.90 15.06
C VAL A 59 10.03 -12.41 15.83
N LYS A 60 11.15 -13.09 15.67
CA LYS A 60 12.42 -12.74 16.35
C LYS A 60 12.85 -11.30 16.06
N LYS A 61 12.65 -10.85 14.83
CA LYS A 61 12.99 -9.48 14.43
C LYS A 61 12.12 -8.46 15.15
N LEU A 62 10.80 -8.64 15.17
CA LEU A 62 9.87 -7.75 15.86
C LEU A 62 10.09 -7.73 17.36
N GLU A 63 10.31 -8.89 17.98
CA GLU A 63 10.63 -9.01 19.40
C GLU A 63 11.93 -8.29 19.77
N SER A 64 12.95 -8.36 18.90
CA SER A 64 14.20 -7.62 19.10
C SER A 64 14.04 -6.10 19.06
N LEU A 65 12.93 -5.62 18.51
CA LEU A 65 12.54 -4.20 18.48
C LEU A 65 11.62 -3.81 19.65
N GLY A 66 11.33 -4.77 20.54
CA GLY A 66 10.52 -4.58 21.74
C GLY A 66 9.03 -4.80 21.54
N PHE A 67 8.57 -5.32 20.40
CA PHE A 67 7.17 -5.65 20.15
C PHE A 67 6.83 -7.06 20.62
N HIS A 68 5.61 -7.28 21.07
CA HIS A 68 5.02 -8.61 21.17
C HIS A 68 4.44 -9.03 19.83
N THR A 69 4.34 -10.35 19.61
CA THR A 69 3.77 -10.88 18.36
C THR A 69 2.59 -11.80 18.65
N LYS A 70 1.58 -11.76 17.78
CA LYS A 70 0.45 -12.68 17.74
C LYS A 70 0.31 -13.21 16.33
N ILE A 71 0.23 -14.53 16.14
CA ILE A 71 0.21 -15.13 14.81
C ILE A 71 -1.18 -15.68 14.52
N ALA A 72 -1.78 -15.30 13.41
CA ALA A 72 -3.03 -15.84 12.91
C ALA A 72 -2.89 -17.32 12.57
N SER A 73 -3.91 -18.13 12.86
CA SER A 73 -3.86 -19.58 12.68
C SER A 73 -3.72 -20.00 11.22
N SER A 74 -4.33 -19.26 10.31
CA SER A 74 -4.24 -19.49 8.87
C SER A 74 -2.82 -19.28 8.31
N ALA A 75 -1.97 -18.50 8.99
CA ALA A 75 -0.59 -18.27 8.56
C ALA A 75 0.28 -19.55 8.51
N TYR A 76 -0.14 -20.60 9.21
CA TYR A 76 0.51 -21.92 9.21
C TYR A 76 -0.14 -22.92 8.24
N LYS A 77 -1.19 -22.51 7.53
CA LYS A 77 -1.96 -23.39 6.67
C LYS A 77 -1.55 -23.29 5.22
N ARG A 78 -1.93 -24.30 4.44
CA ARG A 78 -1.80 -24.31 3.00
C ARG A 78 -3.03 -24.97 2.37
N PHE A 79 -3.66 -24.26 1.46
CA PHE A 79 -4.77 -24.72 0.65
C PHE A 79 -4.53 -24.34 -0.82
N GLY A 80 -3.91 -25.24 -1.56
CA GLY A 80 -3.37 -24.92 -2.89
C GLY A 80 -2.29 -23.85 -2.80
N TYR A 81 -2.51 -22.74 -3.49
CA TYR A 81 -1.65 -21.55 -3.46
C TYR A 81 -2.07 -20.51 -2.40
N LEU A 82 -3.06 -20.82 -1.54
CA LEU A 82 -3.58 -19.94 -0.49
C LEU A 82 -3.12 -20.41 0.91
N SER A 83 -3.03 -19.47 1.83
CA SER A 83 -2.72 -19.72 3.25
C SER A 83 -3.98 -20.09 4.04
N GLY A 84 -4.58 -21.24 3.73
CA GLY A 84 -5.87 -21.68 4.24
C GLY A 84 -7.04 -21.31 3.33
N SER A 85 -8.26 -21.72 3.69
CA SER A 85 -9.49 -21.37 2.98
C SER A 85 -9.79 -19.87 3.09
N ASP A 86 -10.66 -19.37 2.22
CA ASP A 86 -11.09 -17.97 2.27
C ASP A 86 -11.75 -17.63 3.61
N ALA A 87 -12.57 -18.54 4.17
CA ALA A 87 -13.21 -18.36 5.46
C ALA A 87 -12.17 -18.26 6.59
N GLU A 88 -11.23 -19.20 6.68
CA GLU A 88 -10.20 -19.19 7.73
C GLU A 88 -9.36 -17.91 7.73
N ARG A 89 -8.97 -17.43 6.54
CA ARG A 89 -8.18 -16.19 6.41
C ARG A 89 -8.99 -14.95 6.77
N ALA A 90 -10.27 -14.89 6.37
CA ALA A 90 -11.16 -13.79 6.68
C ALA A 90 -11.54 -13.76 8.16
N ASP A 91 -11.84 -14.93 8.77
CA ASP A 91 -12.14 -15.04 10.20
C ASP A 91 -10.94 -14.60 11.05
N ASP A 92 -9.73 -15.01 10.69
CA ASP A 92 -8.52 -14.57 11.35
C ASP A 92 -8.33 -13.04 11.24
N LEU A 93 -8.55 -12.47 10.06
CA LEU A 93 -8.41 -11.01 9.86
C LEU A 93 -9.45 -10.23 10.67
N ASN A 94 -10.71 -10.66 10.65
CA ASN A 94 -11.77 -10.07 11.47
C ASN A 94 -11.44 -10.18 12.98
N ALA A 95 -11.00 -11.35 13.43
CA ALA A 95 -10.61 -11.57 14.83
C ALA A 95 -9.44 -10.68 15.25
N LEU A 96 -8.44 -10.49 14.40
CA LEU A 96 -7.30 -9.60 14.68
C LEU A 96 -7.73 -8.14 14.76
N PHE A 97 -8.66 -7.69 13.92
CA PHE A 97 -9.22 -6.36 14.04
C PHE A 97 -10.05 -6.20 15.33
N ALA A 98 -10.85 -7.19 15.71
CA ALA A 98 -11.66 -7.14 16.93
C ALA A 98 -10.84 -7.21 18.22
N ASP A 99 -9.63 -7.78 18.18
CA ASP A 99 -8.81 -8.00 19.36
C ASP A 99 -8.19 -6.69 19.89
N PRO A 100 -8.59 -6.23 21.10
CA PRO A 100 -8.04 -5.00 21.68
C PRO A 100 -6.57 -5.10 22.09
N SER A 101 -6.02 -6.30 22.21
CA SER A 101 -4.60 -6.51 22.53
C SER A 101 -3.69 -6.30 21.30
N VAL A 102 -4.25 -6.33 20.09
CA VAL A 102 -3.53 -6.12 18.82
C VAL A 102 -3.50 -4.63 18.48
N ASN A 103 -2.30 -4.09 18.25
CA ASN A 103 -2.08 -2.68 17.93
C ASN A 103 -1.81 -2.42 16.44
N ALA A 104 -1.29 -3.41 15.71
CA ALA A 104 -1.10 -3.36 14.27
C ALA A 104 -1.16 -4.77 13.67
N ILE A 105 -1.44 -4.86 12.36
CA ILE A 105 -1.49 -6.11 11.62
C ILE A 105 -0.45 -6.04 10.50
N LEU A 106 0.53 -6.94 10.50
CA LEU A 106 1.56 -7.07 9.48
C LEU A 106 1.27 -8.30 8.62
N CYS A 107 1.08 -8.10 7.33
CA CYS A 107 0.97 -9.18 6.37
C CYS A 107 2.33 -9.84 6.14
N LEU A 108 2.37 -11.17 6.21
CA LEU A 108 3.61 -11.95 6.08
C LEU A 108 4.08 -12.00 4.65
N ASP A 109 3.17 -12.22 3.72
CA ASP A 109 3.46 -12.33 2.29
C ASP A 109 2.30 -11.79 1.44
N GLY A 110 2.58 -11.57 0.15
CA GLY A 110 1.64 -11.20 -0.89
C GLY A 110 1.22 -12.40 -1.75
N GLY A 111 1.43 -12.31 -3.06
CA GLY A 111 1.11 -13.37 -4.02
C GLY A 111 -0.28 -13.20 -4.60
N TYR A 112 -1.23 -14.06 -4.21
CA TYR A 112 -2.62 -13.96 -4.65
C TYR A 112 -3.58 -14.47 -3.58
N GLY A 113 -4.74 -13.83 -3.46
CA GLY A 113 -5.86 -14.37 -2.69
C GLY A 113 -6.50 -13.41 -1.69
N SER A 114 -5.90 -12.25 -1.41
CA SER A 114 -6.50 -11.26 -0.49
C SER A 114 -7.80 -10.68 -1.03
N GLY A 115 -7.92 -10.49 -2.34
CA GLY A 115 -9.15 -10.05 -2.99
C GLY A 115 -10.35 -10.99 -2.81
N ARG A 116 -10.12 -12.28 -2.47
CA ARG A 116 -11.17 -13.27 -2.21
C ARG A 116 -11.83 -13.12 -0.82
N LEU A 117 -11.25 -12.26 0.02
CA LEU A 117 -11.73 -12.05 1.39
C LEU A 117 -12.71 -10.88 1.50
N LEU A 118 -12.77 -10.02 0.49
CA LEU A 118 -13.41 -8.71 0.59
C LEU A 118 -14.89 -8.76 0.96
N ASP A 119 -15.63 -9.76 0.50
CA ASP A 119 -17.04 -9.98 0.81
C ASP A 119 -17.29 -10.67 2.18
N LYS A 120 -16.23 -11.05 2.89
CA LYS A 120 -16.27 -11.77 4.17
C LYS A 120 -15.79 -10.94 5.36
N LEU A 121 -15.38 -9.71 5.10
CA LEU A 121 -14.90 -8.81 6.16
C LEU A 121 -16.05 -8.06 6.82
N ASP A 122 -15.96 -7.91 8.14
CA ASP A 122 -16.89 -7.10 8.94
C ASP A 122 -16.42 -5.64 8.97
N TYR A 123 -16.71 -4.90 7.90
CA TYR A 123 -16.31 -3.50 7.74
C TYR A 123 -16.84 -2.57 8.85
N PRO A 124 -18.08 -2.69 9.34
CA PRO A 124 -18.56 -1.91 10.49
C PRO A 124 -17.75 -2.14 11.77
N MET A 125 -17.44 -3.40 12.08
CA MET A 125 -16.61 -3.75 13.23
C MET A 125 -15.19 -3.19 13.04
N ILE A 126 -14.59 -3.38 11.87
CA ILE A 126 -13.24 -2.89 11.55
C ILE A 126 -13.15 -1.35 11.69
N ALA A 127 -14.17 -0.61 11.24
CA ALA A 127 -14.22 0.84 11.36
C ALA A 127 -14.17 1.31 12.82
N THR A 128 -14.76 0.54 13.75
CA THR A 128 -14.77 0.87 15.19
C THR A 128 -13.54 0.35 15.94
N HIS A 129 -12.75 -0.56 15.33
CA HIS A 129 -11.54 -1.16 15.89
C HIS A 129 -10.31 -0.85 15.03
N ALA A 130 -10.24 0.37 14.53
CA ALA A 130 -9.21 0.80 13.59
C ALA A 130 -7.79 0.55 14.10
N LYS A 131 -6.98 -0.12 13.29
CA LYS A 131 -5.54 -0.33 13.50
C LYS A 131 -4.84 -0.48 12.14
N PRO A 132 -3.54 -0.12 12.02
CA PRO A 132 -2.86 -0.16 10.74
C PRO A 132 -2.73 -1.60 10.23
N LEU A 133 -3.14 -1.81 8.97
CA LEU A 133 -2.79 -2.97 8.16
C LEU A 133 -1.56 -2.63 7.33
N ILE A 134 -0.51 -3.44 7.43
CA ILE A 134 0.79 -3.21 6.79
C ILE A 134 1.03 -4.30 5.75
N GLY A 135 1.32 -3.90 4.52
CA GLY A 135 1.64 -4.81 3.42
C GLY A 135 1.65 -4.10 2.07
N PHE A 136 1.99 -4.80 1.00
CA PHE A 136 1.97 -4.30 -0.37
C PHE A 136 1.65 -5.44 -1.36
N SER A 137 1.73 -5.19 -2.68
CA SER A 137 1.42 -6.17 -3.71
C SER A 137 -0.05 -6.61 -3.63
N ASP A 138 -0.37 -7.90 -3.56
CA ASP A 138 -1.74 -8.43 -3.46
C ASP A 138 -2.54 -7.83 -2.28
N ILE A 139 -1.86 -7.42 -1.20
CA ILE A 139 -2.50 -6.79 -0.04
C ILE A 139 -3.19 -5.47 -0.40
N THR A 140 -2.85 -4.86 -1.51
CA THR A 140 -3.53 -3.68 -2.06
C THR A 140 -5.05 -3.86 -2.12
N ALA A 141 -5.55 -5.07 -2.41
CA ALA A 141 -6.99 -5.35 -2.44
C ALA A 141 -7.66 -5.11 -1.07
N LEU A 142 -7.03 -5.60 0.01
CA LEU A 142 -7.51 -5.34 1.37
C LEU A 142 -7.40 -3.86 1.75
N GLN A 143 -6.28 -3.23 1.41
CA GLN A 143 -6.04 -1.81 1.72
C GLN A 143 -7.11 -0.92 1.09
N ILE A 144 -7.43 -1.16 -0.18
CA ILE A 144 -8.47 -0.41 -0.90
C ILE A 144 -9.85 -0.69 -0.29
N ALA A 145 -10.19 -1.94 -0.03
CA ALA A 145 -11.49 -2.28 0.55
C ALA A 145 -11.68 -1.68 1.95
N LEU A 146 -10.65 -1.71 2.80
CA LEU A 146 -10.66 -1.06 4.11
C LEU A 146 -10.79 0.46 4.01
N TYR A 147 -10.12 1.07 3.03
CA TYR A 147 -10.23 2.49 2.77
C TYR A 147 -11.66 2.88 2.34
N GLU A 148 -12.23 2.17 1.37
CA GLU A 148 -13.54 2.51 0.78
C GLU A 148 -14.72 2.14 1.70
N LYS A 149 -14.60 1.08 2.50
CA LYS A 149 -15.72 0.53 3.31
C LYS A 149 -15.65 0.86 4.80
N SER A 150 -14.45 1.04 5.34
CA SER A 150 -14.25 1.30 6.77
C SER A 150 -13.60 2.65 7.04
N HIS A 151 -13.28 3.44 6.00
CA HIS A 151 -12.55 4.70 6.13
C HIS A 151 -11.23 4.55 6.90
N LEU A 152 -10.58 3.40 6.75
CA LEU A 152 -9.33 3.06 7.41
C LEU A 152 -8.14 3.30 6.49
N ALA A 153 -7.24 4.17 6.90
CA ALA A 153 -5.94 4.30 6.27
C ALA A 153 -5.06 3.10 6.64
N SER A 154 -4.35 2.55 5.64
CA SER A 154 -3.43 1.43 5.79
C SER A 154 -2.02 1.82 5.37
N VAL A 155 -1.06 0.92 5.59
CA VAL A 155 0.35 1.16 5.27
C VAL A 155 0.74 0.31 4.07
N HIS A 156 0.90 0.94 2.90
CA HIS A 156 1.52 0.29 1.74
C HIS A 156 3.03 0.20 2.00
N GLY A 157 3.47 -0.91 2.56
CA GLY A 157 4.81 -1.09 3.12
C GLY A 157 5.28 -2.54 3.12
N PRO A 158 6.51 -2.80 3.62
CA PRO A 158 7.14 -4.10 3.49
C PRO A 158 6.35 -5.22 4.18
N LEU A 159 6.36 -6.41 3.58
CA LEU A 159 5.83 -7.66 4.14
C LEU A 159 6.80 -8.25 5.17
N GLY A 160 6.31 -9.14 6.04
CA GLY A 160 7.13 -9.80 7.04
C GLY A 160 8.35 -10.50 6.46
N VAL A 161 8.18 -11.26 5.36
CA VAL A 161 9.28 -11.93 4.65
C VAL A 161 10.28 -10.93 4.04
N THR A 162 9.81 -9.81 3.52
CA THR A 162 10.68 -8.76 2.96
C THR A 162 11.52 -8.10 4.05
N LEU A 163 10.92 -7.87 5.22
CA LEU A 163 11.61 -7.26 6.35
C LEU A 163 12.73 -8.14 6.88
N THR A 164 12.57 -9.46 6.91
CA THR A 164 13.59 -10.38 7.45
C THR A 164 14.85 -10.45 6.58
N SER A 165 14.73 -10.23 5.29
CA SER A 165 15.88 -10.23 4.37
C SER A 165 16.73 -8.95 4.47
N LYS A 166 16.29 -7.92 5.21
CA LYS A 166 16.96 -6.62 5.32
C LYS A 166 17.44 -6.33 6.74
N PRO A 167 18.58 -5.66 6.92
CA PRO A 167 19.02 -5.19 8.23
C PRO A 167 18.07 -4.11 8.75
N VAL A 168 17.91 -3.97 10.08
CA VAL A 168 17.06 -2.93 10.72
C VAL A 168 17.52 -1.50 10.35
N SER A 169 18.79 -1.32 10.04
CA SER A 169 19.34 -0.06 9.55
C SER A 169 18.93 0.28 8.11
N SER A 170 18.28 -0.65 7.39
CA SER A 170 17.82 -0.35 6.02
C SER A 170 16.75 0.72 6.01
N TYR A 171 16.67 1.45 4.88
CA TYR A 171 15.67 2.48 4.67
C TYR A 171 14.23 1.96 4.92
N SER A 172 13.88 0.78 4.41
CA SER A 172 12.54 0.20 4.58
C SER A 172 12.16 0.01 6.05
N TRP A 173 13.09 -0.51 6.88
CA TRP A 173 12.85 -0.66 8.31
C TRP A 173 12.74 0.69 9.03
N GLN A 174 13.68 1.59 8.76
CA GLN A 174 13.70 2.91 9.42
C GLN A 174 12.44 3.71 9.07
N SER A 175 12.04 3.70 7.80
CA SER A 175 10.82 4.37 7.36
C SER A 175 9.56 3.77 7.99
N LEU A 176 9.44 2.43 8.03
CA LEU A 176 8.32 1.75 8.68
C LEU A 176 8.26 2.08 10.18
N LEU A 177 9.37 1.93 10.90
CA LEU A 177 9.40 2.19 12.34
C LEU A 177 9.09 3.64 12.67
N ARG A 178 9.59 4.57 11.88
CA ARG A 178 9.30 5.99 12.01
C ARG A 178 7.81 6.24 11.84
N LEU A 179 7.21 5.75 10.76
CA LEU A 179 5.80 5.87 10.48
C LEU A 179 4.93 5.33 11.62
N LEU A 180 5.26 4.15 12.12
CA LEU A 180 4.48 3.49 13.16
C LEU A 180 4.65 4.16 14.55
N ARG A 181 5.68 4.97 14.76
CA ARG A 181 6.00 5.62 16.04
C ARG A 181 5.64 7.10 16.11
N GLU A 182 5.69 7.81 15.00
CA GLU A 182 5.46 9.25 14.96
C GLU A 182 3.97 9.56 14.75
N LYS A 183 3.38 10.34 15.67
CA LYS A 183 1.98 10.80 15.56
C LYS A 183 1.80 11.85 14.46
N ASN A 184 2.83 12.66 14.23
CA ASN A 184 2.84 13.72 13.23
C ASN A 184 4.02 13.49 12.30
N LEU A 185 3.75 12.88 11.16
CA LEU A 185 4.76 12.75 10.12
C LEU A 185 4.99 14.11 9.48
N SER A 186 6.09 14.74 9.85
CA SER A 186 6.61 15.83 9.03
C SER A 186 7.03 15.26 7.67
N PRO A 187 6.70 15.93 6.56
CA PRO A 187 7.21 15.53 5.26
C PRO A 187 8.74 15.47 5.33
N HIS A 188 9.32 14.29 5.17
CA HIS A 188 10.76 14.11 5.26
C HIS A 188 11.34 13.83 3.88
N PRO A 189 12.35 14.60 3.46
CA PRO A 189 13.00 14.41 2.17
C PRO A 189 14.06 13.30 2.17
N ASP A 190 14.16 12.49 3.23
CA ASP A 190 15.18 11.44 3.32
C ASP A 190 14.83 10.25 2.41
N PHE A 191 15.05 10.51 1.12
CA PHE A 191 15.04 9.45 0.13
C PHE A 191 16.28 8.58 0.23
N PRO A 192 16.21 7.31 -0.16
CA PRO A 192 17.43 6.57 -0.48
C PRO A 192 18.29 7.42 -1.42
N LEU A 193 19.58 7.50 -1.13
CA LEU A 193 20.56 8.39 -1.80
C LEU A 193 20.55 8.38 -3.34
N HIS A 194 19.87 7.42 -3.96
CA HIS A 194 19.79 7.25 -5.40
C HIS A 194 18.38 7.40 -5.98
N THR A 195 17.39 7.77 -5.16
CA THR A 195 16.02 7.98 -5.65
C THR A 195 15.93 9.36 -6.29
N ARG A 196 15.60 9.39 -7.57
CA ARG A 196 15.36 10.63 -8.32
C ARG A 196 13.88 10.71 -8.69
N LEU A 197 13.25 11.81 -8.32
CA LEU A 197 11.92 12.13 -8.81
C LEU A 197 12.04 12.84 -10.15
N MET A 198 11.23 12.41 -11.09
CA MET A 198 11.14 13.04 -12.40
C MET A 198 9.69 13.44 -12.67
N PRO A 199 9.40 14.72 -12.86
CA PRO A 199 8.06 15.11 -13.30
C PRO A 199 7.85 14.63 -14.74
N LEU A 200 6.73 13.93 -14.98
CA LEU A 200 6.24 13.66 -16.33
C LEU A 200 5.46 14.87 -16.84
N ILE A 201 4.65 15.45 -15.99
CA ILE A 201 3.93 16.69 -16.21
C ILE A 201 4.26 17.66 -15.07
N SER A 202 4.63 18.88 -15.36
CA SER A 202 4.96 19.89 -14.35
C SER A 202 3.69 20.50 -13.75
N GLY A 203 3.67 20.65 -12.42
CA GLY A 203 2.55 21.27 -11.72
C GLY A 203 2.58 21.06 -10.21
N THR A 204 1.44 21.25 -9.55
CA THR A 204 1.25 21.03 -8.11
C THR A 204 -0.14 20.46 -7.87
N ALA A 205 -0.23 19.31 -7.20
CA ALA A 205 -1.49 18.70 -6.79
C ALA A 205 -1.55 18.53 -5.27
N GLU A 206 -2.77 18.56 -4.75
CA GLU A 206 -3.07 18.31 -3.36
C GLU A 206 -4.23 17.32 -3.27
N GLY A 207 -4.15 16.37 -2.33
CA GLY A 207 -5.17 15.36 -2.17
C GLY A 207 -4.73 14.23 -1.23
N ARG A 208 -5.68 13.34 -0.95
CA ARG A 208 -5.40 12.12 -0.18
C ARG A 208 -4.56 11.17 -1.01
N LEU A 209 -3.52 10.59 -0.43
CA LEU A 209 -2.71 9.59 -1.12
C LEU A 209 -3.42 8.24 -1.09
N ILE A 210 -3.77 7.72 -2.25
CA ILE A 210 -4.44 6.43 -2.45
C ILE A 210 -3.69 5.61 -3.49
N GLY A 211 -3.94 4.32 -3.56
CA GLY A 211 -3.35 3.50 -4.63
C GLY A 211 -2.62 2.26 -4.11
N GLY A 212 -1.61 1.82 -4.85
CA GLY A 212 -0.81 0.63 -4.61
C GLY A 212 -0.48 -0.11 -5.90
N ASN A 213 -0.61 -1.45 -5.89
CA ASN A 213 -0.30 -2.28 -7.04
C ASN A 213 -1.33 -2.11 -8.18
N LEU A 214 -0.84 -1.78 -9.37
CA LEU A 214 -1.68 -1.48 -10.54
C LEU A 214 -2.54 -2.67 -10.96
N SER A 215 -1.99 -3.87 -11.01
CA SER A 215 -2.72 -5.09 -11.39
C SER A 215 -3.90 -5.34 -10.45
N ILE A 216 -3.70 -5.13 -9.17
CA ILE A 216 -4.74 -5.31 -8.16
C ILE A 216 -5.80 -4.22 -8.26
N ILE A 217 -5.40 -2.96 -8.41
CA ILE A 217 -6.34 -1.84 -8.59
C ILE A 217 -7.21 -2.07 -9.84
N ALA A 218 -6.59 -2.44 -10.96
CA ALA A 218 -7.31 -2.74 -12.20
C ALA A 218 -8.29 -3.91 -12.03
N SER A 219 -7.93 -4.94 -11.26
CA SER A 219 -8.80 -6.09 -10.99
C SER A 219 -10.05 -5.75 -10.17
N LEU A 220 -10.02 -4.65 -9.41
CA LEU A 220 -11.15 -4.19 -8.60
C LEU A 220 -12.11 -3.27 -9.36
N VAL A 221 -11.75 -2.80 -10.55
CA VAL A 221 -12.62 -1.96 -11.38
C VAL A 221 -13.93 -2.70 -11.70
N GLY A 222 -15.07 -2.04 -11.45
CA GLY A 222 -16.40 -2.60 -11.65
C GLY A 222 -16.90 -3.46 -10.48
N THR A 223 -16.12 -3.61 -9.42
CA THR A 223 -16.55 -4.25 -8.17
C THR A 223 -17.06 -3.22 -7.15
N PRO A 224 -17.79 -3.64 -6.10
CA PRO A 224 -18.17 -2.75 -5.00
C PRO A 224 -16.98 -2.16 -4.21
N TYR A 225 -15.77 -2.61 -4.47
CA TYR A 225 -14.52 -2.21 -3.81
C TYR A 225 -13.64 -1.33 -4.69
N ALA A 226 -14.13 -0.91 -5.86
CA ALA A 226 -13.39 -0.08 -6.79
C ALA A 226 -12.98 1.24 -6.13
N LEU A 227 -11.70 1.60 -6.29
CA LEU A 227 -11.10 2.81 -5.72
C LEU A 227 -11.73 4.07 -6.35
N GLN A 228 -12.07 5.05 -5.50
CA GLN A 228 -12.63 6.34 -5.90
C GLN A 228 -11.56 7.43 -5.92
N GLY A 229 -11.41 8.10 -7.07
CA GLY A 229 -10.31 9.04 -7.30
C GLY A 229 -10.52 10.48 -6.83
N LYS A 230 -11.75 10.86 -6.46
CA LYS A 230 -12.08 12.25 -6.13
C LYS A 230 -11.24 12.79 -4.96
N ASP A 231 -10.67 13.97 -5.12
CA ASP A 231 -9.83 14.66 -4.13
C ASP A 231 -8.63 13.83 -3.66
N ALA A 232 -8.02 13.08 -4.57
CA ALA A 232 -6.92 12.17 -4.26
C ALA A 232 -5.72 12.33 -5.20
N ILE A 233 -4.56 11.88 -4.73
CA ILE A 233 -3.36 11.60 -5.51
C ILE A 233 -3.22 10.09 -5.60
N LEU A 234 -3.19 9.56 -6.81
CA LEU A 234 -3.10 8.13 -7.08
C LEU A 234 -1.64 7.68 -7.17
N PHE A 235 -1.25 6.74 -6.32
CA PHE A 235 0.03 6.05 -6.40
C PHE A 235 -0.12 4.70 -7.09
N LEU A 236 0.72 4.41 -8.08
CA LEU A 236 0.73 3.16 -8.83
C LEU A 236 2.14 2.58 -8.91
N GLU A 237 2.26 1.30 -8.62
CA GLU A 237 3.49 0.51 -8.83
C GLU A 237 3.12 -0.86 -9.37
N ASP A 238 4.06 -1.60 -9.97
CA ASP A 238 3.86 -3.00 -10.33
C ASP A 238 5.19 -3.75 -10.47
N ILE A 239 5.12 -5.07 -10.59
CA ILE A 239 6.28 -5.94 -10.75
C ILE A 239 6.00 -7.09 -11.72
N ASN A 240 6.99 -7.41 -12.58
CA ASN A 240 6.98 -8.56 -13.50
C ASN A 240 5.85 -8.56 -14.53
N GLU A 241 5.31 -7.40 -14.87
CA GLU A 241 4.28 -7.29 -15.91
C GLU A 241 4.90 -6.86 -17.25
N PRO A 242 4.56 -7.56 -18.37
CA PRO A 242 4.89 -7.08 -19.70
C PRO A 242 4.26 -5.72 -19.99
N SER A 243 4.94 -4.89 -20.79
CA SER A 243 4.52 -3.51 -21.08
C SER A 243 3.08 -3.40 -21.60
N TYR A 244 2.66 -4.30 -22.49
CA TYR A 244 1.28 -4.30 -23.02
C TYR A 244 0.21 -4.56 -21.96
N LYS A 245 0.54 -5.26 -20.86
CA LYS A 245 -0.40 -5.45 -19.75
C LYS A 245 -0.50 -4.19 -18.90
N ILE A 246 0.61 -3.49 -18.70
CA ILE A 246 0.62 -2.18 -18.03
C ILE A 246 -0.27 -1.21 -18.81
N ASP A 247 -0.11 -1.14 -20.12
CA ASP A 247 -0.95 -0.34 -21.02
C ASP A 247 -2.43 -0.71 -20.86
N ARG A 248 -2.76 -2.00 -20.96
CA ARG A 248 -4.14 -2.48 -20.80
C ARG A 248 -4.76 -2.11 -19.46
N MET A 249 -4.01 -2.23 -18.36
CA MET A 249 -4.50 -1.89 -17.02
C MET A 249 -4.68 -0.38 -16.86
N LEU A 250 -3.75 0.44 -17.34
CA LEU A 250 -3.89 1.88 -17.32
C LEU A 250 -5.05 2.36 -18.21
N ASN A 251 -5.26 1.71 -19.38
CA ASN A 251 -6.43 1.96 -20.22
C ASN A 251 -7.74 1.63 -19.49
N GLN A 252 -7.78 0.53 -18.73
CA GLN A 252 -8.94 0.20 -17.90
C GLN A 252 -9.20 1.28 -16.84
N LEU A 253 -8.16 1.76 -16.15
CA LEU A 253 -8.29 2.85 -15.17
C LEU A 253 -8.69 4.17 -15.82
N TRP A 254 -8.24 4.43 -17.05
CA TRP A 254 -8.67 5.58 -17.84
C TRP A 254 -10.15 5.49 -18.21
N GLN A 255 -10.59 4.35 -18.73
CA GLN A 255 -11.98 4.12 -19.15
C GLN A 255 -12.95 4.10 -17.96
N SER A 256 -12.53 3.61 -16.81
CA SER A 256 -13.34 3.63 -15.57
C SER A 256 -13.53 5.06 -15.00
N GLY A 257 -12.72 6.01 -15.43
CA GLY A 257 -12.74 7.39 -14.92
C GLY A 257 -11.69 7.67 -13.84
N LEU A 258 -11.11 6.65 -13.22
CA LEU A 258 -10.20 6.83 -12.07
C LEU A 258 -9.04 7.80 -12.37
N LEU A 259 -8.37 7.64 -13.53
CA LEU A 259 -7.26 8.54 -13.91
C LEU A 259 -7.73 9.96 -14.23
N ARG A 260 -9.01 10.17 -14.54
CA ARG A 260 -9.60 11.49 -14.77
C ARG A 260 -10.03 12.19 -13.49
N ASP A 261 -10.43 11.40 -12.48
CA ASP A 261 -11.03 11.93 -11.26
C ASP A 261 -9.97 12.35 -10.21
N VAL A 262 -8.78 11.72 -10.21
CA VAL A 262 -7.72 12.07 -9.28
C VAL A 262 -7.10 13.44 -9.57
N ASN A 263 -6.56 14.11 -8.54
CA ASN A 263 -5.89 15.39 -8.66
C ASN A 263 -4.47 15.28 -9.19
N GLY A 264 -3.80 14.15 -8.97
CA GLY A 264 -2.44 13.87 -9.44
C GLY A 264 -2.17 12.37 -9.49
N ILE A 265 -1.09 11.99 -10.18
CA ILE A 265 -0.65 10.60 -10.29
C ILE A 265 0.83 10.50 -9.94
N ILE A 266 1.18 9.52 -9.12
CA ILE A 266 2.55 9.16 -8.80
C ILE A 266 2.80 7.75 -9.30
N PHE A 267 3.70 7.61 -10.25
CA PHE A 267 4.20 6.30 -10.67
C PHE A 267 5.42 5.93 -9.84
N GLY A 268 5.29 4.83 -9.07
CA GLY A 268 6.37 4.20 -8.34
C GLY A 268 7.32 3.41 -9.24
N TYR A 269 7.85 2.33 -8.71
CA TYR A 269 8.67 1.42 -9.51
C TYR A 269 7.80 0.44 -10.27
N PHE A 270 8.17 0.20 -11.53
CA PHE A 270 7.68 -0.88 -12.37
C PHE A 270 8.83 -1.87 -12.55
N THR A 271 9.03 -2.68 -11.51
CA THR A 271 10.20 -3.55 -11.39
C THR A 271 10.09 -4.75 -12.31
N ASN A 272 11.13 -5.04 -13.10
CA ASN A 272 11.14 -6.15 -14.07
C ASN A 272 9.95 -6.11 -15.05
N CYS A 273 9.40 -4.94 -15.31
CA CYS A 273 8.36 -4.77 -16.31
C CYS A 273 9.00 -4.67 -17.67
N SER A 274 8.96 -5.79 -18.40
CA SER A 274 9.68 -5.98 -19.66
C SER A 274 8.87 -5.52 -20.87
N TYR A 275 9.56 -5.27 -21.96
CA TYR A 275 9.01 -5.05 -23.29
C TYR A 275 9.88 -5.79 -24.33
N ASP A 276 9.27 -6.22 -25.42
CA ASP A 276 9.98 -6.83 -26.53
C ASP A 276 10.52 -5.75 -27.49
N GLU A 277 11.46 -6.14 -28.35
CA GLU A 277 12.02 -5.21 -29.34
C GLU A 277 10.92 -4.70 -30.27
N GLY A 278 10.80 -3.38 -30.37
CA GLY A 278 9.75 -2.70 -31.15
C GLY A 278 8.46 -2.39 -30.41
N ASP A 279 8.30 -2.86 -29.18
CA ASP A 279 7.17 -2.52 -28.31
C ASP A 279 7.38 -1.18 -27.60
N PHE A 280 6.29 -0.61 -27.08
CA PHE A 280 6.37 0.54 -26.21
C PHE A 280 7.03 0.17 -24.89
N THR A 281 7.98 1.00 -24.48
CA THR A 281 8.56 0.89 -23.16
C THR A 281 7.55 1.26 -22.08
N THR A 282 7.73 0.72 -20.88
CA THR A 282 6.91 1.14 -19.71
C THR A 282 6.92 2.66 -19.54
N GLN A 283 8.05 3.32 -19.77
CA GLN A 283 8.15 4.78 -19.64
C GLN A 283 7.27 5.53 -20.64
N GLU A 284 7.24 5.10 -21.90
CA GLU A 284 6.40 5.71 -22.95
C GLU A 284 4.92 5.54 -22.62
N ILE A 285 4.52 4.37 -22.11
CA ILE A 285 3.16 4.08 -21.66
C ILE A 285 2.77 5.01 -20.49
N LEU A 286 3.60 5.12 -19.46
CA LEU A 286 3.32 5.98 -18.31
C LEU A 286 3.21 7.46 -18.74
N GLN A 287 4.09 7.92 -19.64
CA GLN A 287 4.02 9.26 -20.21
C GLN A 287 2.71 9.48 -20.99
N HIS A 288 2.31 8.51 -21.81
CA HIS A 288 1.06 8.58 -22.57
C HIS A 288 -0.16 8.80 -21.66
N TYR A 289 -0.30 8.02 -20.58
CA TYR A 289 -1.45 8.18 -19.68
C TYR A 289 -1.34 9.43 -18.80
N ALA A 290 -0.13 9.88 -18.48
CA ALA A 290 0.06 11.19 -17.85
C ALA A 290 -0.44 12.32 -18.73
N ASP A 291 -0.10 12.29 -20.04
CA ASP A 291 -0.52 13.30 -21.02
C ASP A 291 -2.04 13.25 -21.26
N LEU A 292 -2.64 12.06 -21.34
CA LEU A 292 -4.09 11.89 -21.45
C LEU A 292 -4.84 12.44 -20.23
N ALA A 293 -4.35 12.16 -19.04
CA ALA A 293 -4.97 12.63 -17.82
C ALA A 293 -4.90 14.15 -17.67
N LYS A 294 -3.96 14.82 -18.38
CA LYS A 294 -3.71 16.27 -18.33
C LYS A 294 -3.70 16.83 -16.90
N LYS A 295 -3.28 15.98 -15.96
CA LYS A 295 -3.16 16.37 -14.57
C LYS A 295 -1.83 17.09 -14.39
N THR A 296 -1.87 18.20 -13.72
CA THR A 296 -0.74 19.10 -13.51
C THR A 296 0.40 18.48 -12.70
N ASP A 297 0.21 17.24 -12.17
CA ASP A 297 1.26 16.55 -11.42
C ASP A 297 1.26 15.04 -11.65
N SER A 298 1.97 14.60 -12.66
CA SER A 298 2.40 13.21 -12.77
C SER A 298 3.89 13.12 -12.42
N LEU A 299 4.22 12.43 -11.35
CA LEU A 299 5.59 12.21 -10.89
C LEU A 299 5.99 10.75 -11.05
N ARG A 300 7.21 10.50 -11.48
CA ARG A 300 7.80 9.16 -11.53
C ARG A 300 8.98 9.06 -10.58
N LEU A 301 9.04 7.96 -9.83
CA LEU A 301 10.23 7.55 -9.11
C LEU A 301 11.17 6.79 -10.04
N THR A 302 12.41 7.21 -10.12
CA THR A 302 13.46 6.46 -10.82
C THR A 302 14.56 6.10 -9.83
N GLY A 303 14.94 4.81 -9.79
CA GLY A 303 16.09 4.31 -9.05
C GLY A 303 16.84 3.31 -9.94
N ARG A 304 18.11 3.09 -9.67
CA ARG A 304 18.82 1.95 -10.26
C ARG A 304 18.37 0.70 -9.52
N THR A 305 17.98 -0.32 -10.28
CA THR A 305 17.73 -1.68 -9.82
C THR A 305 19.00 -2.30 -9.25
#